data_ad32e687c874f68a0286a5619c833165
#
_entry.id   ad32e687c874f68a0286a5619c833165
#
_cell.length_a   1.000
_cell.length_b   1.000
_cell.length_c   1.000
_cell.angle_alpha   90.00
_cell.angle_beta   90.00
_cell.angle_gamma   90.00
#
_symmetry.space_group_name_H-M   'P 1'
#
loop_
_entity.id
_entity.type
_entity.pdbx_description
1 polymer ?
#
loop_
_entity_poly.entity_id
_entity_poly.type
_entity_poly.pdbx_seq_one_letter_code
_entity_poly.pdbx_strand_id
1 'polypeptide(L)'
;MVHATFRNQLGTLAGATSADPAGFLDGLSPIHDAWHREGSRTYGFLLFHTRVVRYFTQIVAPGVQPQIQPFTAADFQNMGVGPFEYDLENVDALAELADFSTAIESWHNTAHMGIGSATGTPMMDPRQNIFFRPFWRLHRYIDDLFVQAMAQYGERAHPNQFVTASATASHIEAAHHGWVPRI
;
A
#
# COMPACT_ATOMS: atom_id res chain seq x y z
N MET A 1 -16.79 8.69 -0.51
CA MET A 1 -17.16 8.29 -1.89
C MET A 1 -15.95 7.92 -2.75
N VAL A 2 -14.92 8.74 -2.81
CA VAL A 2 -13.73 8.55 -3.67
C VAL A 2 -13.06 7.17 -3.47
N HIS A 3 -12.80 6.75 -2.23
CA HIS A 3 -12.15 5.46 -1.95
C HIS A 3 -12.96 4.24 -2.40
N ALA A 4 -14.29 4.28 -2.25
CA ALA A 4 -15.13 3.18 -2.72
C ALA A 4 -15.06 3.04 -4.25
N THR A 5 -14.98 4.16 -4.97
CA THR A 5 -14.80 4.17 -6.42
C THR A 5 -13.49 3.52 -6.83
N PHE A 6 -12.37 3.95 -6.26
CA PHE A 6 -11.06 3.37 -6.57
C PHE A 6 -10.95 1.89 -6.18
N ARG A 7 -11.51 1.50 -5.03
CA ARG A 7 -11.60 0.10 -4.64
C ARG A 7 -12.32 -0.76 -5.67
N ASN A 8 -13.48 -0.28 -6.14
CA ASN A 8 -14.28 -1.00 -7.12
C ASN A 8 -13.57 -1.08 -8.47
N GLN A 9 -12.92 0.01 -8.90
CA GLN A 9 -12.12 0.01 -10.13
C GLN A 9 -10.97 -0.99 -10.06
N LEU A 10 -10.22 -1.01 -8.96
CA LEU A 10 -9.14 -1.99 -8.77
C LEU A 10 -9.65 -3.43 -8.75
N GLY A 11 -10.76 -3.69 -8.06
CA GLY A 11 -11.36 -5.04 -8.01
C GLY A 11 -11.86 -5.50 -9.37
N THR A 12 -12.51 -4.63 -10.13
CA THR A 12 -12.96 -4.92 -11.48
C THR A 12 -11.79 -5.19 -12.42
N LEU A 13 -10.76 -4.34 -12.37
CA LEU A 13 -9.54 -4.52 -13.15
C LEU A 13 -8.85 -5.85 -12.84
N ALA A 14 -8.66 -6.17 -11.56
CA ALA A 14 -8.04 -7.41 -11.13
C ALA A 14 -8.80 -8.64 -11.61
N GLY A 15 -10.14 -8.62 -11.53
CA GLY A 15 -10.99 -9.71 -12.03
C GLY A 15 -10.94 -9.86 -13.55
N ALA A 16 -10.90 -8.76 -14.28
CA ALA A 16 -10.85 -8.78 -15.75
C ALA A 16 -9.48 -9.19 -16.30
N THR A 17 -8.39 -8.93 -15.57
CA THR A 17 -7.02 -9.08 -16.08
C THR A 17 -6.21 -10.15 -15.36
N SER A 18 -6.85 -11.01 -14.56
CA SER A 18 -6.17 -12.07 -13.80
C SER A 18 -5.33 -13.03 -14.65
N ALA A 19 -5.62 -13.16 -15.93
CA ALA A 19 -4.86 -13.94 -16.92
C ALA A 19 -3.89 -13.10 -17.76
N ASP A 20 -3.88 -11.78 -17.60
CA ASP A 20 -3.06 -10.84 -18.38
C ASP A 20 -2.39 -9.81 -17.46
N PRO A 21 -1.17 -10.10 -16.97
CA PRO A 21 -0.42 -9.18 -16.12
C PRO A 21 -0.08 -7.84 -16.78
N ALA A 22 0.17 -7.82 -18.08
CA ALA A 22 0.46 -6.59 -18.82
C ALA A 22 -0.79 -5.71 -18.90
N GLY A 23 -1.94 -6.28 -19.24
CA GLY A 23 -3.22 -5.57 -19.24
C GLY A 23 -3.61 -5.05 -17.84
N PHE A 24 -3.20 -5.74 -16.77
CA PHE A 24 -3.37 -5.20 -15.42
C PHE A 24 -2.59 -3.90 -15.21
N LEU A 25 -1.32 -3.85 -15.61
CA LEU A 25 -0.50 -2.65 -15.46
C LEU A 25 -1.02 -1.50 -16.32
N ASP A 26 -1.40 -1.77 -17.56
CA ASP A 26 -1.98 -0.76 -18.46
C ASP A 26 -3.29 -0.18 -17.89
N GLY A 27 -4.14 -1.01 -17.33
CA GLY A 27 -5.38 -0.57 -16.68
C GLY A 27 -5.15 0.12 -15.33
N LEU A 28 -4.12 -0.29 -14.58
CA LEU A 28 -3.78 0.31 -13.29
C LEU A 28 -3.23 1.73 -13.45
N SER A 29 -2.45 1.99 -14.48
CA SER A 29 -1.76 3.28 -14.70
C SER A 29 -2.70 4.50 -14.56
N PRO A 30 -3.83 4.58 -15.28
CA PRO A 30 -4.75 5.70 -15.13
C PRO A 30 -5.45 5.75 -13.76
N ILE A 31 -5.71 4.60 -13.14
CA ILE A 31 -6.35 4.51 -11.81
C ILE A 31 -5.39 5.05 -10.74
N HIS A 32 -4.13 4.65 -10.80
CA HIS A 32 -3.09 5.07 -9.87
C HIS A 32 -2.83 6.58 -9.97
N ASP A 33 -2.71 7.11 -11.19
CA ASP A 33 -2.55 8.55 -11.43
C ASP A 33 -3.76 9.35 -10.93
N ALA A 34 -4.98 8.90 -11.21
CA ALA A 34 -6.20 9.55 -10.71
C ALA A 34 -6.27 9.53 -9.19
N TRP A 35 -5.87 8.42 -8.56
CA TRP A 35 -5.83 8.33 -7.10
C TRP A 35 -4.86 9.35 -6.49
N HIS A 36 -3.65 9.52 -7.06
CA HIS A 36 -2.67 10.51 -6.58
C HIS A 36 -3.15 11.95 -6.72
N ARG A 37 -4.00 12.25 -7.70
CA ARG A 37 -4.61 13.59 -7.86
C ARG A 37 -5.81 13.83 -6.96
N GLU A 38 -6.63 12.81 -6.73
CA GLU A 38 -7.95 12.93 -6.12
C GLU A 38 -8.08 12.15 -4.81
N GLY A 39 -7.10 11.32 -4.51
CA GLY A 39 -7.09 10.41 -3.36
C GLY A 39 -7.05 11.17 -2.04
N SER A 40 -7.72 10.61 -1.06
CA SER A 40 -7.66 11.11 0.30
C SER A 40 -6.34 10.67 0.95
N ARG A 41 -5.83 11.54 1.79
CA ARG A 41 -4.77 11.24 2.75
C ARG A 41 -5.34 10.43 3.91
N THR A 42 -4.58 10.19 4.94
CA THR A 42 -4.91 9.32 6.07
C THR A 42 -4.90 7.84 5.67
N TYR A 43 -5.84 7.01 6.14
CA TYR A 43 -5.85 5.57 5.82
C TYR A 43 -5.93 5.26 4.32
N GLY A 44 -6.42 6.20 3.52
CA GLY A 44 -6.61 6.01 2.08
C GLY A 44 -5.33 5.61 1.37
N PHE A 45 -4.20 6.21 1.74
CA PHE A 45 -2.91 5.87 1.16
C PHE A 45 -2.57 4.39 1.34
N LEU A 46 -2.58 3.89 2.57
CA LEU A 46 -2.24 2.51 2.88
C LEU A 46 -3.23 1.53 2.27
N LEU A 47 -4.53 1.77 2.44
CA LEU A 47 -5.57 0.86 1.94
C LEU A 47 -5.56 0.73 0.42
N PHE A 48 -5.29 1.80 -0.30
CA PHE A 48 -5.19 1.76 -1.75
C PHE A 48 -3.96 0.98 -2.21
N HIS A 49 -2.77 1.34 -1.72
CA HIS A 49 -1.52 0.73 -2.16
C HIS A 49 -1.38 -0.73 -1.75
N THR A 50 -1.85 -1.10 -0.56
CA THR A 50 -1.95 -2.51 -0.14
C THR A 50 -2.79 -3.34 -1.13
N ARG A 51 -3.92 -2.81 -1.59
CA ARG A 51 -4.73 -3.50 -2.60
C ARG A 51 -4.04 -3.61 -3.94
N VAL A 52 -3.41 -2.55 -4.38
CA VAL A 52 -2.60 -2.55 -5.61
C VAL A 52 -1.55 -3.66 -5.55
N VAL A 53 -0.77 -3.71 -4.47
CA VAL A 53 0.26 -4.74 -4.27
C VAL A 53 -0.32 -6.14 -4.23
N ARG A 54 -1.41 -6.36 -3.50
CA ARG A 54 -2.03 -7.68 -3.35
C ARG A 54 -2.63 -8.18 -4.66
N TYR A 55 -3.35 -7.33 -5.40
CA TYR A 55 -3.88 -7.71 -6.69
C TYR A 55 -2.77 -8.02 -7.69
N PHE A 56 -1.73 -7.21 -7.75
CA PHE A 56 -0.59 -7.47 -8.59
C PHE A 56 0.07 -8.82 -8.26
N THR A 57 0.29 -9.09 -6.98
CA THR A 57 0.87 -10.37 -6.53
C THR A 57 -0.02 -11.55 -6.91
N GLN A 58 -1.35 -11.43 -6.76
CA GLN A 58 -2.29 -12.49 -7.13
C GLN A 58 -2.31 -12.76 -8.64
N ILE A 59 -2.15 -11.72 -9.46
CA ILE A 59 -2.20 -11.83 -10.92
C ILE A 59 -0.86 -12.33 -11.48
N VAL A 60 0.25 -11.83 -10.94
CA VAL A 60 1.59 -12.12 -11.48
C VAL A 60 2.21 -13.37 -10.83
N ALA A 61 1.93 -13.64 -9.57
CA ALA A 61 2.58 -14.72 -8.81
C ALA A 61 2.22 -16.15 -9.23
N PRO A 62 1.04 -16.48 -9.76
CA PRO A 62 0.70 -17.87 -10.10
C PRO A 62 1.58 -18.53 -11.17
N GLY A 63 2.45 -17.80 -11.85
CA GLY A 63 3.27 -18.40 -12.92
C GLY A 63 4.57 -17.68 -13.25
N VAL A 64 4.87 -16.56 -12.61
CA VAL A 64 6.04 -15.75 -12.91
C VAL A 64 6.86 -15.50 -11.65
N GLN A 65 7.95 -16.26 -11.52
CA GLN A 65 8.95 -16.02 -10.50
C GLN A 65 9.93 -14.92 -10.94
N PRO A 66 10.48 -14.14 -10.01
CA PRO A 66 10.48 -14.30 -8.57
C PRO A 66 9.45 -13.40 -7.87
N GLN A 67 9.01 -13.80 -6.70
CA GLN A 67 8.29 -12.91 -5.78
C GLN A 67 9.05 -11.59 -5.66
N ILE A 68 8.33 -10.48 -5.77
CA ILE A 68 8.94 -9.17 -5.59
C ILE A 68 9.30 -9.02 -4.12
N GLN A 69 10.58 -9.08 -3.84
CA GLN A 69 11.11 -8.87 -2.50
C GLN A 69 11.05 -7.38 -2.16
N PRO A 70 10.66 -7.00 -0.94
CA PRO A 70 10.70 -5.62 -0.49
C PRO A 70 12.13 -5.07 -0.53
N PHE A 71 12.28 -3.76 -0.54
CA PHE A 71 13.56 -3.14 -0.24
C PHE A 71 13.95 -3.42 1.20
N THR A 72 15.24 -3.60 1.43
CA THR A 72 15.82 -3.70 2.76
C THR A 72 16.32 -2.33 3.24
N ALA A 73 16.60 -2.19 4.53
CA ALA A 73 17.22 -1.00 5.07
C ALA A 73 18.56 -0.67 4.35
N ALA A 74 19.34 -1.69 4.02
CA ALA A 74 20.60 -1.52 3.27
C ALA A 74 20.35 -1.01 1.83
N ASP A 75 19.29 -1.49 1.17
CA ASP A 75 18.91 -0.97 -0.16
C ASP A 75 18.59 0.53 -0.08
N PHE A 76 17.78 0.94 0.90
CA PHE A 76 17.42 2.36 1.09
C PHE A 76 18.66 3.21 1.37
N GLN A 77 19.52 2.76 2.28
CA GLN A 77 20.76 3.46 2.60
C GLN A 77 21.67 3.65 1.36
N ASN A 78 21.81 2.61 0.53
CA ASN A 78 22.58 2.66 -0.70
C ASN A 78 21.99 3.64 -1.74
N MET A 79 20.70 3.90 -1.68
CA MET A 79 19.99 4.86 -2.54
C MET A 79 19.90 6.27 -1.93
N GLY A 80 20.52 6.49 -0.76
CA GLY A 80 20.44 7.77 -0.05
C GLY A 80 19.06 8.09 0.52
N VAL A 81 18.22 7.07 0.73
CA VAL A 81 16.91 7.18 1.37
C VAL A 81 17.07 6.88 2.85
N GLY A 82 16.66 7.80 3.71
CA GLY A 82 16.61 7.55 5.15
C GLY A 82 15.60 6.43 5.47
N PRO A 83 15.83 5.64 6.53
CA PRO A 83 14.86 4.63 6.97
C PRO A 83 13.54 5.29 7.35
N PHE A 84 12.45 4.55 7.21
CA PHE A 84 11.19 4.95 7.82
C PHE A 84 11.25 4.62 9.31
N GLU A 85 11.12 5.64 10.13
CA GLU A 85 11.12 5.52 11.59
C GLU A 85 9.73 5.89 12.11
N TYR A 86 9.07 4.97 12.77
CA TYR A 86 7.80 5.17 13.45
C TYR A 86 7.65 4.18 14.58
N ASP A 87 7.15 4.65 15.71
CA ASP A 87 6.93 3.80 16.87
C ASP A 87 5.63 2.99 16.70
N LEU A 88 5.76 1.83 16.08
CA LEU A 88 4.63 0.91 15.87
C LEU A 88 4.15 0.28 17.18
N GLU A 89 4.98 0.26 18.24
CA GLU A 89 4.62 -0.37 19.52
C GLU A 89 3.51 0.41 20.24
N ASN A 90 3.29 1.67 19.88
CA ASN A 90 2.30 2.54 20.50
C ASN A 90 1.05 2.79 19.63
N VAL A 91 0.88 2.05 18.53
CA VAL A 91 -0.34 2.15 17.71
C VAL A 91 -1.49 1.39 18.38
N ASP A 92 -2.24 2.06 19.23
CA ASP A 92 -3.36 1.45 19.98
C ASP A 92 -4.73 2.08 19.73
N ALA A 93 -4.80 3.17 18.97
CA ALA A 93 -6.03 3.82 18.56
C ALA A 93 -6.05 4.17 17.05
N LEU A 94 -7.24 4.42 16.53
CA LEU A 94 -7.41 4.82 15.12
C LEU A 94 -6.69 6.13 14.78
N ALA A 95 -6.56 7.04 15.74
CA ALA A 95 -5.85 8.29 15.55
C ALA A 95 -4.36 8.06 15.24
N GLU A 96 -3.70 7.20 16.02
CA GLU A 96 -2.28 6.86 15.82
C GLU A 96 -2.06 6.10 14.50
N LEU A 97 -3.01 5.28 14.10
CA LEU A 97 -2.96 4.62 12.80
C LEU A 97 -3.12 5.62 11.65
N ALA A 98 -3.90 6.68 11.83
CA ALA A 98 -3.99 7.78 10.87
C ALA A 98 -2.68 8.58 10.80
N ASP A 99 -2.05 8.83 11.95
CA ASP A 99 -0.75 9.49 12.03
C ASP A 99 0.34 8.64 11.38
N PHE A 100 0.36 7.33 11.64
CA PHE A 100 1.23 6.38 10.94
C PHE A 100 1.04 6.44 9.42
N SER A 101 -0.21 6.41 8.95
CA SER A 101 -0.50 6.50 7.52
C SER A 101 -0.02 7.80 6.89
N THR A 102 -0.16 8.91 7.60
CA THR A 102 0.31 10.23 7.15
C THR A 102 1.84 10.30 7.14
N ALA A 103 2.49 9.76 8.16
CA ALA A 103 3.94 9.73 8.25
C ALA A 103 4.55 8.88 7.12
N ILE A 104 4.00 7.69 6.87
CA ILE A 104 4.52 6.80 5.82
C ILE A 104 4.25 7.35 4.42
N GLU A 105 3.12 8.04 4.19
CA GLU A 105 2.84 8.73 2.92
C GLU A 105 3.87 9.83 2.66
N SER A 106 4.22 10.60 3.67
CA SER A 106 5.25 11.65 3.56
C SER A 106 6.63 11.06 3.27
N TRP A 107 7.03 10.03 4.01
CA TRP A 107 8.28 9.31 3.78
C TRP A 107 8.31 8.65 2.40
N HIS A 108 7.23 8.04 1.97
CA HIS A 108 7.07 7.41 0.67
C HIS A 108 7.39 8.36 -0.49
N ASN A 109 6.92 9.61 -0.41
CA ASN A 109 7.23 10.61 -1.43
C ASN A 109 8.74 10.90 -1.51
N THR A 110 9.41 10.97 -0.37
CA THR A 110 10.87 11.12 -0.30
C THR A 110 11.58 9.87 -0.85
N ALA A 111 11.10 8.69 -0.52
CA ALA A 111 11.63 7.43 -1.02
C ALA A 111 11.51 7.33 -2.56
N HIS A 112 10.38 7.74 -3.13
CA HIS A 112 10.21 7.80 -4.59
C HIS A 112 11.28 8.68 -5.25
N MET A 113 11.57 9.86 -4.70
CA MET A 113 12.62 10.74 -5.23
C MET A 113 14.00 10.09 -5.16
N GLY A 114 14.38 9.56 -4.01
CA GLY A 114 15.70 8.94 -3.83
C GLY A 114 15.89 7.70 -4.69
N ILE A 115 14.90 6.82 -4.74
CA ILE A 115 14.92 5.60 -5.57
C ILE A 115 14.96 5.98 -7.04
N GLY A 116 14.15 6.93 -7.48
CA GLY A 116 14.15 7.42 -8.87
C GLY A 116 15.50 7.96 -9.29
N SER A 117 16.12 8.77 -8.43
CA SER A 117 17.46 9.30 -8.65
C SER A 117 18.52 8.21 -8.73
N ALA A 118 18.49 7.24 -7.82
CA ALA A 118 19.49 6.17 -7.75
C ALA A 118 19.36 5.15 -8.89
N THR A 119 18.14 4.90 -9.38
CA THR A 119 17.86 3.86 -10.38
C THR A 119 17.66 4.38 -11.80
N GLY A 120 17.52 5.70 -11.97
CA GLY A 120 17.19 6.31 -13.25
C GLY A 120 15.76 6.00 -13.74
N THR A 121 14.84 5.59 -12.82
CA THR A 121 13.46 5.25 -13.17
C THR A 121 12.50 6.40 -12.87
N PRO A 122 11.37 6.53 -13.59
CA PRO A 122 10.42 7.62 -13.41
C PRO A 122 9.53 7.40 -12.17
N MET A 123 10.16 7.23 -11.00
CA MET A 123 9.42 6.94 -9.77
C MET A 123 8.44 8.04 -9.35
N MET A 124 8.66 9.28 -9.77
CA MET A 124 7.80 10.43 -9.45
C MET A 124 6.60 10.58 -10.39
N ASP A 125 6.50 9.77 -11.43
CA ASP A 125 5.36 9.79 -12.35
C ASP A 125 4.40 8.64 -12.04
N PRO A 126 3.21 8.90 -11.45
CA PRO A 126 2.25 7.86 -11.08
C PRO A 126 1.72 7.03 -12.26
N ARG A 127 1.83 7.54 -13.48
CA ARG A 127 1.43 6.79 -14.68
C ARG A 127 2.49 5.81 -15.13
N GLN A 128 3.76 6.08 -14.84
CA GLN A 128 4.86 5.31 -15.35
C GLN A 128 5.51 4.43 -14.29
N ASN A 129 5.57 4.86 -13.04
CA ASN A 129 6.33 4.17 -11.99
C ASN A 129 5.91 2.71 -11.77
N ILE A 130 4.63 2.39 -11.95
CA ILE A 130 4.08 1.03 -11.79
C ILE A 130 4.66 0.01 -12.80
N PHE A 131 5.24 0.45 -13.90
CA PHE A 131 5.90 -0.44 -14.88
C PHE A 131 7.33 -0.82 -14.48
N PHE A 132 7.84 -0.27 -13.38
CA PHE A 132 9.21 -0.48 -12.95
C PHE A 132 9.27 -1.26 -11.62
N ARG A 133 10.17 -2.24 -11.59
CA ARG A 133 10.37 -3.10 -10.41
C ARG A 133 10.60 -2.33 -9.09
N PRO A 134 11.34 -1.19 -9.05
CA PRO A 134 11.51 -0.41 -7.83
C PRO A 134 10.21 0.03 -7.18
N PHE A 135 9.18 0.38 -7.97
CA PHE A 135 7.85 0.71 -7.44
C PHE A 135 7.29 -0.43 -6.58
N TRP A 136 7.29 -1.64 -7.11
CA TRP A 136 6.74 -2.82 -6.42
C TRP A 136 7.53 -3.19 -5.18
N ARG A 137 8.87 -3.06 -5.21
CA ARG A 137 9.72 -3.30 -4.04
C ARG A 137 9.46 -2.31 -2.91
N LEU A 138 9.29 -1.02 -3.24
CA LEU A 138 8.93 0.02 -2.28
C LEU A 138 7.56 -0.25 -1.65
N HIS A 139 6.55 -0.48 -2.49
CA HIS A 139 5.19 -0.69 -2.00
C HIS A 139 5.02 -2.02 -1.25
N ARG A 140 5.82 -3.03 -1.57
CA ARG A 140 5.87 -4.25 -0.77
C ARG A 140 6.45 -3.99 0.64
N TYR A 141 7.49 -3.18 0.74
CA TYR A 141 8.02 -2.76 2.04
C TYR A 141 6.96 -2.01 2.87
N ILE A 142 6.21 -1.11 2.24
CA ILE A 142 5.13 -0.36 2.88
C ILE A 142 3.98 -1.30 3.31
N ASP A 143 3.62 -2.29 2.50
CA ASP A 143 2.60 -3.29 2.86
C ASP A 143 3.04 -4.12 4.08
N ASP A 144 4.30 -4.49 4.17
CA ASP A 144 4.84 -5.22 5.33
C ASP A 144 4.80 -4.36 6.61
N LEU A 145 5.10 -3.07 6.53
CA LEU A 145 4.93 -2.14 7.65
C LEU A 145 3.46 -1.96 8.05
N PHE A 146 2.57 -1.89 7.07
CA PHE A 146 1.14 -1.80 7.32
C PHE A 146 0.59 -3.05 8.01
N VAL A 147 1.05 -4.24 7.61
CA VAL A 147 0.69 -5.49 8.30
C VAL A 147 1.15 -5.49 9.76
N GLN A 148 2.36 -4.98 10.04
CA GLN A 148 2.84 -4.84 11.40
C GLN A 148 1.99 -3.86 12.21
N ALA A 149 1.70 -2.67 11.68
CA ALA A 149 0.83 -1.68 12.33
C ALA A 149 -0.58 -2.25 12.60
N MET A 150 -1.13 -3.02 11.66
CA MET A 150 -2.44 -3.67 11.82
C MET A 150 -2.43 -4.75 12.91
N ALA A 151 -1.35 -5.51 13.01
CA ALA A 151 -1.23 -6.52 14.05
C ALA A 151 -1.18 -5.85 15.43
N GLN A 152 -0.37 -4.82 15.61
CA GLN A 152 -0.28 -4.06 16.85
C GLN A 152 -1.60 -3.42 17.25
N TYR A 153 -2.27 -2.75 16.32
CA TYR A 153 -3.59 -2.17 16.56
C TYR A 153 -4.62 -3.26 16.95
N GLY A 154 -4.64 -4.38 16.24
CA GLY A 154 -5.55 -5.48 16.51
C GLY A 154 -5.35 -6.09 17.90
N GLU A 155 -4.10 -6.32 18.31
CA GLU A 155 -3.77 -6.85 19.64
C GLU A 155 -4.20 -5.91 20.78
N ARG A 156 -4.02 -4.60 20.61
CA ARG A 156 -4.30 -3.61 21.66
C ARG A 156 -5.75 -3.18 21.71
N ALA A 157 -6.38 -2.97 20.56
CA ALA A 157 -7.79 -2.60 20.49
C ALA A 157 -8.74 -3.77 20.83
N HIS A 158 -8.27 -5.01 20.62
CA HIS A 158 -9.06 -6.22 20.79
C HIS A 158 -8.29 -7.33 21.53
N PRO A 159 -7.81 -7.09 22.77
CA PRO A 159 -6.84 -7.95 23.45
C PRO A 159 -7.33 -9.39 23.70
N ASN A 160 -8.63 -9.65 23.60
CA ASN A 160 -9.24 -10.97 23.82
C ASN A 160 -9.77 -11.63 22.54
N GLN A 161 -9.45 -11.06 21.37
CA GLN A 161 -9.92 -11.57 20.08
C GLN A 161 -8.72 -11.83 19.17
N PHE A 162 -8.73 -12.97 18.50
CA PHE A 162 -7.78 -13.21 17.43
C PHE A 162 -8.18 -12.41 16.20
N VAL A 163 -7.61 -11.20 16.05
CA VAL A 163 -7.89 -10.31 14.94
C VAL A 163 -6.78 -10.44 13.91
N THR A 164 -7.12 -10.90 12.71
CA THR A 164 -6.15 -10.94 11.60
C THR A 164 -5.91 -9.54 11.06
N ALA A 165 -4.71 -9.29 10.51
CA ALA A 165 -4.41 -8.02 9.83
C ALA A 165 -5.46 -7.68 8.74
N SER A 166 -6.00 -8.68 8.06
CA SER A 166 -7.06 -8.51 7.06
C SER A 166 -8.39 -8.04 7.69
N ALA A 167 -8.78 -8.61 8.83
CA ALA A 167 -10.00 -8.21 9.54
C ALA A 167 -9.86 -6.79 10.10
N THR A 168 -8.70 -6.46 10.66
CA THR A 168 -8.39 -5.11 11.17
C THR A 168 -8.42 -4.08 10.03
N ALA A 169 -7.80 -4.36 8.90
CA ALA A 169 -7.84 -3.48 7.73
C ALA A 169 -9.29 -3.24 7.23
N SER A 170 -10.11 -4.28 7.25
CA SER A 170 -11.54 -4.16 6.90
C SER A 170 -12.31 -3.29 7.90
N HIS A 171 -12.01 -3.41 9.19
CA HIS A 171 -12.61 -2.58 10.24
C HIS A 171 -12.24 -1.09 10.06
N ILE A 172 -10.97 -0.80 9.81
CA ILE A 172 -10.48 0.56 9.58
C ILE A 172 -11.10 1.14 8.31
N GLU A 173 -11.16 0.37 7.25
CA GLU A 173 -11.81 0.79 6.03
C GLU A 173 -13.28 1.13 6.25
N ALA A 174 -13.99 0.31 7.02
CA ALA A 174 -15.38 0.55 7.38
C ALA A 174 -15.54 1.84 8.20
N ALA A 175 -14.69 2.07 9.19
CA ALA A 175 -14.68 3.29 9.99
C ALA A 175 -14.39 4.54 9.14
N HIS A 176 -13.43 4.43 8.20
CA HIS A 176 -13.08 5.51 7.29
C HIS A 176 -14.23 5.91 6.36
N HIS A 177 -15.07 4.97 5.98
CA HIS A 177 -16.24 5.21 5.13
C HIS A 177 -17.55 5.44 5.90
N GLY A 178 -17.52 5.49 7.22
CA GLY A 178 -18.70 5.61 8.06
C GLY A 178 -19.61 4.38 8.03
N TRP A 179 -19.04 3.24 7.64
CA TRP A 179 -19.75 1.97 7.55
C TRP A 179 -19.20 1.01 8.61
N VAL A 180 -20.00 0.68 9.59
CA VAL A 180 -19.65 -0.29 10.62
C VAL A 180 -20.17 -1.67 10.18
N PRO A 181 -19.31 -2.68 10.01
CA PRO A 181 -19.80 -4.04 9.77
C PRO A 181 -20.65 -4.48 10.95
N ARG A 182 -21.84 -4.95 10.70
CA ARG A 182 -22.56 -5.71 11.73
C ARG A 182 -21.84 -7.05 11.87
N ILE A 183 -21.24 -7.25 13.02
CA ILE A 183 -20.71 -8.53 13.44
C ILE A 183 -21.86 -9.49 13.67
#